data_9bcb16262fa0c06e854f6ea7220dfce4
#
_entry.id   9bcb16262fa0c06e854f6ea7220dfce4
#
_cell.length_a   1.000
_cell.length_b   1.000
_cell.length_c   1.000
_cell.angle_alpha   90.00
_cell.angle_beta   90.00
_cell.angle_gamma   90.00
#
_symmetry.space_group_name_H-M   'P 1'
#
loop_
_entity.id
_entity.type
_entity.pdbx_description
1 polymer ?
#
loop_
_entity_poly.entity_id
_entity_poly.type
_entity_poly.pdbx_seq_one_letter_code
_entity_poly.pdbx_strand_id
1 'polypeptide(L)'
;RDTDRSRGLGDVYKRQQQAISMQTNDLLLQSVIQITYVGLYIMICSILFALVCAIPDLPQDVSTVLCGILEITQGSTVLAASAFPLASKTALILACTSFGGISAFLQTLQVTKQSGLSMIYYFVVKCICGCMTGFAMYLLLV
;
A
#
# COMPACT_ATOMS: atom_id res chain seq x y z
N ARG A 1 44.66 -34.74 -22.63
CA ARG A 1 44.76 -33.81 -21.46
C ARG A 1 43.91 -32.54 -21.60
N ASP A 2 43.56 -32.12 -22.84
CA ASP A 2 42.75 -30.91 -23.08
C ASP A 2 41.20 -31.17 -23.04
N THR A 3 40.78 -32.40 -23.30
CA THR A 3 39.35 -32.80 -23.29
C THR A 3 38.74 -32.86 -21.89
N ASP A 4 39.52 -33.11 -20.85
CA ASP A 4 39.03 -33.13 -19.47
C ASP A 4 38.84 -31.69 -18.90
N ARG A 5 39.67 -30.75 -19.38
CA ARG A 5 39.55 -29.34 -18.97
C ARG A 5 38.32 -28.67 -19.57
N SER A 6 37.96 -29.01 -20.82
CA SER A 6 36.77 -28.48 -21.47
C SER A 6 35.43 -29.05 -20.88
N ARG A 7 35.45 -30.33 -20.43
CA ARG A 7 34.34 -30.93 -19.74
C ARG A 7 34.06 -30.29 -18.37
N GLY A 8 35.12 -30.02 -17.60
CA GLY A 8 35.00 -29.36 -16.30
C GLY A 8 34.44 -27.94 -16.38
N LEU A 9 34.87 -27.15 -17.41
CA LEU A 9 34.29 -25.81 -17.61
C LEU A 9 32.81 -25.87 -17.99
N GLY A 10 32.40 -26.78 -18.85
CA GLY A 10 30.98 -26.95 -19.24
C GLY A 10 30.08 -27.31 -18.08
N ASP A 11 30.54 -28.13 -17.14
CA ASP A 11 29.77 -28.51 -15.94
C ASP A 11 29.69 -27.37 -14.94
N VAL A 12 30.71 -26.54 -14.81
CA VAL A 12 30.68 -25.33 -13.96
C VAL A 12 29.70 -24.32 -14.53
N TYR A 13 29.70 -24.05 -15.84
CA TYR A 13 28.74 -23.16 -16.49
C TYR A 13 27.30 -23.66 -16.34
N LYS A 14 27.06 -24.96 -16.52
CA LYS A 14 25.72 -25.54 -16.34
C LYS A 14 25.20 -25.41 -14.90
N ARG A 15 26.04 -25.66 -13.91
CA ARG A 15 25.69 -25.49 -12.50
C ARG A 15 25.39 -24.03 -12.15
N GLN A 16 26.20 -23.12 -12.67
CA GLN A 16 25.98 -21.69 -12.47
C GLN A 16 24.68 -21.21 -13.12
N GLN A 17 24.38 -21.68 -14.33
CA GLN A 17 23.15 -21.35 -15.03
C GLN A 17 21.90 -21.93 -14.34
N GLN A 18 22.01 -23.16 -13.81
CA GLN A 18 20.94 -23.74 -12.99
C GLN A 18 20.73 -23.00 -11.67
N ALA A 19 21.81 -22.60 -10.99
CA ALA A 19 21.70 -21.83 -9.75
C ALA A 19 21.04 -20.46 -10.00
N ILE A 20 21.40 -19.76 -11.08
CA ILE A 20 20.80 -18.49 -11.47
C ILE A 20 19.31 -18.67 -11.81
N SER A 21 18.95 -19.73 -12.56
CA SER A 21 17.55 -19.98 -12.91
C SER A 21 16.69 -20.34 -11.70
N MET A 22 17.19 -21.11 -10.75
CA MET A 22 16.52 -21.40 -9.48
C MET A 22 16.30 -20.12 -8.67
N GLN A 23 17.34 -19.31 -8.51
CA GLN A 23 17.25 -18.04 -7.79
C GLN A 23 16.26 -17.07 -8.45
N THR A 24 16.21 -17.02 -9.79
CA THR A 24 15.25 -16.17 -10.52
C THR A 24 13.82 -16.65 -10.34
N ASN A 25 13.60 -17.97 -10.37
CA ASN A 25 12.26 -18.54 -10.15
C ASN A 25 11.76 -18.28 -8.71
N ASP A 26 12.63 -18.37 -7.72
CA ASP A 26 12.28 -18.07 -6.33
C ASP A 26 11.93 -16.58 -6.15
N LEU A 27 12.67 -15.69 -6.78
CA LEU A 27 12.39 -14.25 -6.77
C LEU A 27 11.06 -13.92 -7.47
N LEU A 28 10.77 -14.56 -8.60
CA LEU A 28 9.51 -14.40 -9.30
C LEU A 28 8.33 -14.89 -8.45
N LEU A 29 8.47 -16.07 -7.84
CA LEU A 29 7.44 -16.62 -6.97
C LEU A 29 7.18 -15.70 -5.75
N GLN A 30 8.22 -15.22 -5.11
CA GLN A 30 8.10 -14.27 -4.00
C GLN A 30 7.42 -12.96 -4.45
N SER A 31 7.74 -12.45 -5.63
CA SER A 31 7.11 -11.26 -6.19
C SER A 31 5.62 -11.46 -6.45
N VAL A 32 5.23 -12.60 -7.02
CA VAL A 32 3.81 -12.94 -7.24
C VAL A 32 3.06 -13.05 -5.92
N ILE A 33 3.65 -13.68 -4.91
CA ILE A 33 3.07 -13.79 -3.57
C ILE A 33 2.86 -12.40 -2.97
N GLN A 34 3.84 -11.50 -3.07
CA GLN A 34 3.73 -10.13 -2.55
C GLN A 34 2.62 -9.34 -3.26
N ILE A 35 2.54 -9.41 -4.58
CA ILE A 35 1.46 -8.75 -5.35
C ILE A 35 0.09 -9.30 -4.95
N THR A 36 0.00 -10.61 -4.72
CA THR A 36 -1.24 -11.25 -4.27
C THR A 36 -1.67 -10.73 -2.90
N TYR A 37 -0.76 -10.58 -1.94
CA TYR A 37 -1.07 -9.98 -0.64
C TYR A 37 -1.52 -8.53 -0.75
N VAL A 38 -0.87 -7.73 -1.59
CA VAL A 38 -1.28 -6.34 -1.86
C VAL A 38 -2.71 -6.30 -2.38
N GLY A 39 -3.04 -7.12 -3.39
CA GLY A 39 -4.40 -7.22 -3.93
C GLY A 39 -5.43 -7.68 -2.88
N LEU A 40 -5.06 -8.63 -2.03
CA LEU A 40 -5.92 -9.11 -0.95
C LEU A 40 -6.25 -8.00 0.06
N TYR A 41 -5.27 -7.22 0.49
CA TYR A 41 -5.50 -6.11 1.42
C TYR A 41 -6.39 -5.02 0.82
N ILE A 42 -6.19 -4.66 -0.45
CA ILE A 42 -7.07 -3.73 -1.16
C ILE A 42 -8.49 -4.28 -1.20
N MET A 43 -8.67 -5.55 -1.52
CA MET A 43 -9.99 -6.19 -1.61
C MET A 43 -10.69 -6.20 -0.24
N ILE A 44 -10.00 -6.57 0.84
CA ILE A 44 -10.55 -6.54 2.20
C ILE A 44 -10.97 -5.13 2.58
N CYS A 45 -10.12 -4.12 2.36
CA CYS A 45 -10.44 -2.73 2.67
C CYS A 45 -11.59 -2.20 1.81
N SER A 46 -11.72 -2.64 0.55
CA SER A 46 -12.87 -2.30 -0.30
C SER A 46 -14.18 -2.92 0.18
N ILE A 47 -14.14 -4.13 0.73
CA ILE A 47 -15.31 -4.75 1.37
C ILE A 47 -15.70 -3.97 2.63
N LEU A 48 -14.72 -3.62 3.47
CA LEU A 48 -14.98 -2.80 4.66
C LEU A 48 -15.54 -1.43 4.29
N PHE A 49 -15.02 -0.81 3.23
CA PHE A 49 -15.56 0.42 2.67
C PHE A 49 -17.05 0.26 2.30
N ALA A 50 -17.40 -0.78 1.55
CA ALA A 50 -18.78 -1.05 1.16
C ALA A 50 -19.69 -1.28 2.39
N LEU A 51 -19.20 -1.96 3.43
CA LEU A 51 -19.92 -2.15 4.69
C LEU A 51 -20.14 -0.83 5.42
N VAL A 52 -19.14 0.05 5.49
CA VAL A 52 -19.30 1.39 6.10
C VAL A 52 -20.36 2.21 5.36
N CYS A 53 -20.35 2.17 4.03
CA CYS A 53 -21.37 2.86 3.21
C CYS A 53 -22.78 2.27 3.39
N ALA A 54 -22.91 1.02 3.82
CA ALA A 54 -24.18 0.34 4.02
C ALA A 54 -24.75 0.51 5.45
N ILE A 55 -24.03 1.15 6.39
CA ILE A 55 -24.52 1.36 7.76
C ILE A 55 -25.69 2.36 7.72
N PRO A 56 -26.90 1.94 8.13
CA PRO A 56 -28.03 2.86 8.24
C PRO A 56 -27.77 3.91 9.35
N ASP A 57 -28.27 5.10 9.14
CA ASP A 57 -28.21 6.24 10.11
C ASP A 57 -26.78 6.79 10.37
N LEU A 58 -25.74 6.31 9.65
CA LEU A 58 -24.42 6.91 9.74
C LEU A 58 -24.42 8.26 8.99
N PRO A 59 -24.06 9.39 9.66
CA PRO A 59 -23.94 10.67 8.97
C PRO A 59 -23.04 10.56 7.75
N GLN A 60 -23.50 11.09 6.62
CA GLN A 60 -22.80 10.97 5.34
C GLN A 60 -21.37 11.54 5.40
N ASP A 61 -21.16 12.61 6.16
CA ASP A 61 -19.84 13.21 6.36
C ASP A 61 -18.87 12.25 7.06
N VAL A 62 -19.36 11.56 8.11
CA VAL A 62 -18.56 10.57 8.86
C VAL A 62 -18.23 9.37 7.98
N SER A 63 -19.23 8.84 7.28
CA SER A 63 -19.03 7.74 6.33
C SER A 63 -17.99 8.10 5.28
N THR A 64 -18.07 9.27 4.68
CA THR A 64 -17.15 9.77 3.64
C THR A 64 -15.70 9.85 4.15
N VAL A 65 -15.49 10.38 5.36
CA VAL A 65 -14.16 10.47 5.97
C VAL A 65 -13.61 9.10 6.32
N LEU A 66 -14.43 8.22 6.91
CA LEU A 66 -14.03 6.84 7.22
C LEU A 66 -13.61 6.07 5.96
N CYS A 67 -14.35 6.24 4.87
CA CYS A 67 -14.01 5.67 3.58
C CYS A 67 -12.64 6.15 3.07
N GLY A 68 -12.33 7.44 3.21
CA GLY A 68 -11.02 8.01 2.85
C GLY A 68 -9.87 7.44 3.69
N ILE A 69 -10.13 7.13 4.97
CA ILE A 69 -9.13 6.54 5.86
C ILE A 69 -8.91 5.05 5.56
N LEU A 70 -9.96 4.31 5.20
CA LEU A 70 -9.86 2.88 4.92
C LEU A 70 -9.07 2.60 3.64
N GLU A 71 -9.50 3.22 2.55
CA GLU A 71 -8.93 2.97 1.23
C GLU A 71 -8.91 4.29 0.43
N ILE A 72 -7.71 4.73 0.08
CA ILE A 72 -7.50 6.06 -0.48
C ILE A 72 -8.06 6.23 -1.90
N THR A 73 -8.04 5.19 -2.73
CA THR A 73 -8.46 5.32 -4.14
C THR A 73 -9.97 5.53 -4.26
N GLN A 74 -10.77 4.70 -3.62
CA GLN A 74 -12.22 4.86 -3.57
C GLN A 74 -12.63 6.01 -2.66
N GLY A 75 -11.97 6.14 -1.50
CA GLY A 75 -12.23 7.19 -0.54
C GLY A 75 -12.01 8.60 -1.10
N SER A 76 -10.96 8.80 -1.90
CA SER A 76 -10.72 10.09 -2.56
C SER A 76 -11.80 10.45 -3.58
N THR A 77 -12.37 9.48 -4.30
CA THR A 77 -13.48 9.73 -5.23
C THR A 77 -14.76 10.10 -4.50
N VAL A 78 -15.06 9.42 -3.38
CA VAL A 78 -16.23 9.74 -2.55
C VAL A 78 -16.06 11.11 -1.88
N LEU A 79 -14.88 11.42 -1.35
CA LEU A 79 -14.54 12.74 -0.82
C LEU A 79 -14.69 13.83 -1.90
N ALA A 80 -14.22 13.60 -3.10
CA ALA A 80 -14.34 14.54 -4.21
C ALA A 80 -15.80 14.81 -4.59
N ALA A 81 -16.66 13.79 -4.52
CA ALA A 81 -18.09 13.89 -4.80
C ALA A 81 -18.94 14.43 -3.62
N SER A 82 -18.36 14.55 -2.42
CA SER A 82 -19.09 14.99 -1.21
C SER A 82 -19.54 16.44 -1.28
N ALA A 83 -20.46 16.82 -0.40
CA ALA A 83 -20.98 18.19 -0.27
C ALA A 83 -20.05 19.14 0.54
N PHE A 84 -18.89 18.68 1.00
CA PHE A 84 -17.97 19.52 1.75
C PHE A 84 -17.54 20.77 0.96
N PRO A 85 -17.28 21.91 1.64
CA PRO A 85 -16.63 23.06 1.01
C PRO A 85 -15.31 22.69 0.33
N LEU A 86 -14.97 23.39 -0.75
CA LEU A 86 -13.78 23.05 -1.57
C LEU A 86 -12.50 22.97 -0.73
N ALA A 87 -12.29 23.92 0.18
CA ALA A 87 -11.10 23.94 1.05
C ALA A 87 -11.05 22.69 1.94
N SER A 88 -12.15 22.34 2.61
CA SER A 88 -12.23 21.14 3.48
C SER A 88 -12.06 19.85 2.67
N LYS A 89 -12.73 19.75 1.52
CA LYS A 89 -12.65 18.61 0.60
C LYS A 89 -11.22 18.36 0.15
N THR A 90 -10.55 19.38 -0.34
CA THR A 90 -9.16 19.28 -0.83
C THR A 90 -8.20 18.95 0.30
N ALA A 91 -8.37 19.60 1.48
CA ALA A 91 -7.58 19.31 2.66
C ALA A 91 -7.73 17.86 3.13
N LEU A 92 -8.95 17.33 3.16
CA LEU A 92 -9.21 15.95 3.55
C LEU A 92 -8.62 14.94 2.55
N ILE A 93 -8.75 15.19 1.25
CA ILE A 93 -8.16 14.32 0.22
C ILE A 93 -6.65 14.29 0.38
N LEU A 94 -5.99 15.42 0.55
CA LEU A 94 -4.54 15.49 0.74
C LEU A 94 -4.10 14.86 2.05
N ALA A 95 -4.84 15.06 3.16
CA ALA A 95 -4.58 14.40 4.43
C ALA A 95 -4.63 12.88 4.29
N CYS A 96 -5.70 12.34 3.70
CA CYS A 96 -5.87 10.91 3.47
C CYS A 96 -4.80 10.35 2.52
N THR A 97 -4.43 11.09 1.47
CA THR A 97 -3.39 10.68 0.51
C THR A 97 -2.02 10.64 1.17
N SER A 98 -1.68 11.63 1.99
CA SER A 98 -0.41 11.67 2.73
C SER A 98 -0.34 10.56 3.79
N PHE A 99 -1.44 10.27 4.46
CA PHE A 99 -1.55 9.13 5.37
C PHE A 99 -1.43 7.80 4.60
N GLY A 100 -2.05 7.67 3.44
CA GLY A 100 -2.03 6.52 2.55
C GLY A 100 -3.15 5.50 2.78
N GLY A 101 -3.98 5.70 3.82
CA GLY A 101 -5.05 4.77 4.19
C GLY A 101 -4.57 3.52 4.94
N ILE A 102 -5.52 2.85 5.57
CA ILE A 102 -5.27 1.59 6.31
C ILE A 102 -4.79 0.49 5.35
N SER A 103 -5.32 0.45 4.14
CA SER A 103 -4.91 -0.52 3.12
C SER A 103 -3.40 -0.45 2.84
N ALA A 104 -2.85 0.73 2.59
CA ALA A 104 -1.41 0.90 2.35
C ALA A 104 -0.57 0.59 3.60
N PHE A 105 -1.09 0.89 4.80
CA PHE A 105 -0.43 0.52 6.05
C PHE A 105 -0.29 -1.00 6.20
N LEU A 106 -1.36 -1.76 5.93
CA LEU A 106 -1.35 -3.23 5.98
C LEU A 106 -0.41 -3.84 4.95
N GLN A 107 -0.35 -3.26 3.74
CA GLN A 107 0.60 -3.67 2.70
C GLN A 107 2.04 -3.45 3.16
N THR A 108 2.34 -2.28 3.74
CA THR A 108 3.67 -1.96 4.27
C THR A 108 4.04 -2.90 5.42
N LEU A 109 3.10 -3.20 6.32
CA LEU A 109 3.30 -4.15 7.41
C LEU A 109 3.75 -5.52 6.89
N GLN A 110 3.14 -6.01 5.83
CA GLN A 110 3.47 -7.30 5.23
C GLN A 110 4.89 -7.33 4.66
N VAL A 111 5.26 -6.29 3.91
CA VAL A 111 6.58 -6.21 3.25
C VAL A 111 7.71 -6.00 4.26
N THR A 112 7.47 -5.22 5.32
CA THR A 112 8.49 -4.85 6.31
C THR A 112 8.58 -5.82 7.50
N LYS A 113 7.78 -6.88 7.51
CA LYS A 113 7.68 -7.83 8.63
C LYS A 113 9.04 -8.41 9.08
N GLN A 114 9.99 -8.53 8.17
CA GLN A 114 11.33 -9.08 8.44
C GLN A 114 12.42 -8.00 8.58
N SER A 115 12.09 -6.72 8.42
CA SER A 115 13.08 -5.64 8.40
C SER A 115 13.44 -5.07 9.77
N GLY A 116 12.76 -5.50 10.84
CA GLY A 116 12.94 -4.97 12.19
C GLY A 116 12.46 -3.53 12.40
N LEU A 117 11.76 -2.95 11.41
CA LEU A 117 11.21 -1.61 11.51
C LEU A 117 10.02 -1.56 12.48
N SER A 118 9.99 -0.53 13.33
CA SER A 118 8.85 -0.29 14.23
C SER A 118 7.65 0.24 13.46
N MET A 119 6.64 -0.60 13.28
CA MET A 119 5.40 -0.24 12.58
C MET A 119 4.56 0.80 13.33
N ILE A 120 4.67 0.83 14.66
CA ILE A 120 4.00 1.87 15.48
C ILE A 120 4.58 3.24 15.15
N TYR A 121 5.91 3.35 15.09
CA TYR A 121 6.58 4.59 14.71
C TYR A 121 6.18 5.03 13.29
N TYR A 122 6.19 4.11 12.35
CA TYR A 122 5.75 4.39 10.97
C TYR A 122 4.31 4.92 10.93
N PHE A 123 3.38 4.27 11.65
CA PHE A 123 1.98 4.71 11.74
C PHE A 123 1.84 6.12 12.31
N VAL A 124 2.52 6.40 13.42
CA VAL A 124 2.50 7.73 14.05
C VAL A 124 3.03 8.82 13.10
N VAL A 125 4.15 8.55 12.43
CA VAL A 125 4.72 9.49 11.45
C VAL A 125 3.73 9.73 10.31
N LYS A 126 3.08 8.71 9.79
CA LYS A 126 2.06 8.83 8.74
C LYS A 126 0.84 9.65 9.19
N CYS A 127 0.38 9.45 10.42
CA CYS A 127 -0.70 10.27 10.98
C CYS A 127 -0.29 11.75 11.09
N ILE A 128 0.91 12.04 11.59
CA ILE A 128 1.43 13.40 11.68
C ILE A 128 1.53 14.03 10.29
N CYS A 129 2.11 13.34 9.33
CA CYS A 129 2.22 13.83 7.95
C CYS A 129 0.84 14.12 7.34
N GLY A 130 -0.13 13.22 7.52
CA GLY A 130 -1.50 13.44 7.06
C GLY A 130 -2.15 14.68 7.67
N CYS A 131 -2.06 14.83 8.98
CA CYS A 131 -2.60 16.01 9.69
C CYS A 131 -1.92 17.31 9.24
N MET A 132 -0.59 17.32 9.14
CA MET A 132 0.16 18.50 8.71
C MET A 132 -0.18 18.91 7.27
N THR A 133 -0.24 17.95 6.36
CA THR A 133 -0.57 18.20 4.94
C THR A 133 -2.00 18.73 4.80
N GLY A 134 -2.97 18.10 5.47
CA GLY A 134 -4.36 18.54 5.45
C GLY A 134 -4.53 19.95 6.06
N PHE A 135 -3.91 20.20 7.20
CA PHE A 135 -3.95 21.49 7.86
C PHE A 135 -3.31 22.61 7.01
N ALA A 136 -2.12 22.37 6.47
CA ALA A 136 -1.43 23.31 5.60
C ALA A 136 -2.29 23.66 4.37
N MET A 137 -2.89 22.64 3.72
CA MET A 137 -3.76 22.87 2.56
C MET A 137 -5.03 23.64 2.92
N TYR A 138 -5.63 23.33 4.07
CA TYR A 138 -6.81 24.07 4.54
C TYR A 138 -6.50 25.56 4.73
N LEU A 139 -5.36 25.88 5.37
CA LEU A 139 -4.94 27.27 5.55
C LEU A 139 -4.63 28.01 4.26
N LEU A 140 -4.17 27.30 3.21
CA LEU A 140 -3.88 27.92 1.91
C LEU A 140 -5.15 28.24 1.11
N LEU A 141 -6.26 27.59 1.40
CA LEU A 141 -7.51 27.74 0.66
C LEU A 141 -8.58 28.58 1.38
N VAL A 142 -8.39 28.87 2.65
CA VAL A 142 -9.22 29.75 3.46
C VAL A 142 -8.60 31.13 3.56
#